data_d7295ac5220c66fb5498b5b01498e874
#
_entry.id   d7295ac5220c66fb5498b5b01498e874
#
_cell.length_a   1.000
_cell.length_b   1.000
_cell.length_c   1.000
_cell.angle_alpha   90.00
_cell.angle_beta   90.00
_cell.angle_gamma   90.00
#
_symmetry.space_group_name_H-M   'P 1'
#
loop_
_entity.id
_entity.type
_entity.pdbx_description
1 polymer ?
#
loop_
_entity_poly.entity_id
_entity_poly.type
_entity_poly.pdbx_seq_one_letter_code
_entity_poly.pdbx_strand_id
1 'polypeptide(L)'
;MVQIAEMLPNSPGNESLWRLAGQMGVRYAVGTLPDRTLCGPGEQPWDYQPLLRLKEKHNDAGFELPVIESRPPLNLTKRGLDGRDAEIDTVCRLIENMGRVGIKTWCYEWM
;
A
#
# COMPACT_ATOMS: atom_id res chain seq x y z
N MET A 1 17.17 -4.91 -15.06
CA MET A 1 17.92 -4.62 -13.81
C MET A 1 17.06 -4.99 -12.61
N VAL A 2 17.61 -5.70 -11.64
CA VAL A 2 16.91 -6.03 -10.39
C VAL A 2 16.94 -4.80 -9.49
N GLN A 3 15.79 -4.44 -8.91
CA GLN A 3 15.67 -3.39 -7.90
C GLN A 3 15.45 -4.04 -6.54
N ILE A 4 16.22 -3.61 -5.55
CA ILE A 4 16.05 -4.05 -4.17
C ILE A 4 15.14 -3.03 -3.48
N ALA A 5 14.05 -3.50 -2.91
CA ALA A 5 13.11 -2.70 -2.14
C ALA A 5 13.06 -3.19 -0.70
N GLU A 6 12.93 -2.27 0.24
CA GLU A 6 12.82 -2.56 1.68
C GLU A 6 11.40 -2.28 2.18
N MET A 7 10.92 -3.11 3.10
CA MET A 7 9.64 -2.89 3.75
C MET A 7 9.73 -1.65 4.65
N LEU A 8 9.00 -0.61 4.31
CA LEU A 8 8.91 0.63 5.07
C LEU A 8 7.44 0.85 5.49
N PRO A 9 7.03 0.32 6.65
CA PRO A 9 5.67 0.52 7.15
C PRO A 9 5.37 2.00 7.35
N ASN A 10 4.17 2.42 6.94
CA ASN A 10 3.74 3.82 7.00
C ASN A 10 3.11 4.23 8.34
N SER A 11 2.91 3.28 9.26
CA SER A 11 2.36 3.56 10.60
C SER A 11 3.31 4.45 11.43
N PRO A 12 2.76 5.29 12.33
CA PRO A 12 3.56 6.11 13.23
C PRO A 12 4.55 5.30 14.06
N GLY A 13 5.73 5.87 14.33
CA GLY A 13 6.80 5.23 15.11
C GLY A 13 7.85 4.51 14.26
N ASN A 14 7.70 4.47 12.94
CA ASN A 14 8.69 3.84 12.03
C ASN A 14 9.68 4.85 11.42
N GLU A 15 9.70 6.09 11.86
CA GLU A 15 10.53 7.15 11.29
C GLU A 15 12.04 6.85 11.39
N SER A 16 12.45 6.17 12.46
CA SER A 16 13.85 5.74 12.63
C SER A 16 14.26 4.68 11.62
N LEU A 17 13.36 3.75 11.29
CA LEU A 17 13.58 2.74 10.25
C LEU A 17 13.73 3.40 8.86
N TRP A 18 12.85 4.34 8.53
CA TRP A 18 12.92 5.08 7.27
C TRP A 18 14.23 5.86 7.15
N ARG A 19 14.66 6.52 8.23
CA ARG A 19 15.92 7.25 8.28
C ARG A 19 17.11 6.31 8.06
N LEU A 20 17.14 5.17 8.75
CA LEU A 20 18.18 4.17 8.60
C LEU A 20 18.25 3.64 7.16
N ALA A 21 17.10 3.28 6.57
CA ALA A 21 17.03 2.81 5.19
C ALA A 21 17.60 3.86 4.21
N GLY A 22 17.26 5.14 4.39
CA GLY A 22 17.81 6.23 3.60
C GLY A 22 19.34 6.37 3.75
N GLN A 23 19.86 6.25 4.96
CA GLN A 23 21.31 6.28 5.22
C GLN A 23 22.05 5.09 4.58
N MET A 24 21.40 3.95 4.46
CA MET A 24 21.93 2.76 3.78
C MET A 24 21.84 2.84 2.25
N GLY A 25 21.27 3.90 1.70
CA GLY A 25 21.13 4.08 0.25
C GLY A 25 19.95 3.35 -0.38
N VAL A 26 18.99 2.87 0.43
CA VAL A 26 17.74 2.29 -0.09
C VAL A 26 16.95 3.35 -0.84
N ARG A 27 16.48 3.02 -2.04
CA ARG A 27 15.69 3.92 -2.87
C ARG A 27 14.25 3.48 -3.08
N TYR A 28 13.99 2.18 -3.00
CA TYR A 28 12.69 1.60 -3.30
C TYR A 28 12.08 1.03 -2.03
N ALA A 29 10.81 1.37 -1.79
CA ALA A 29 10.06 0.92 -0.65
C ALA A 29 8.99 -0.10 -1.05
N VAL A 30 8.76 -1.07 -0.17
CA VAL A 30 7.52 -1.83 -0.11
C VAL A 30 6.68 -1.21 0.99
N GLY A 31 5.52 -0.68 0.65
CA GLY A 31 4.60 -0.08 1.62
C GLY A 31 3.43 -1.00 1.94
N THR A 32 2.71 -0.66 2.98
CA THR A 32 1.40 -1.24 3.31
C THR A 32 0.28 -0.32 2.83
N LEU A 33 -0.96 -0.80 2.79
CA LEU A 33 -2.11 0.08 2.53
C LEU A 33 -2.12 1.27 3.50
N PRO A 34 -2.63 2.44 3.06
CA PRO A 34 -2.75 3.60 3.91
C PRO A 34 -3.43 3.30 5.24
N ASP A 35 -2.85 3.78 6.32
CA ASP A 35 -3.50 3.77 7.62
C ASP A 35 -4.50 4.94 7.74
N ARG A 36 -5.17 5.02 8.89
CA ARG A 36 -6.20 6.03 9.12
C ARG A 36 -5.67 7.46 9.09
N THR A 37 -4.38 7.68 9.27
CA THR A 37 -3.78 9.04 9.23
C THR A 37 -3.70 9.59 7.81
N LEU A 38 -3.71 8.71 6.83
CA LEU A 38 -3.68 9.05 5.41
C LEU A 38 -5.08 9.04 4.76
N CYS A 39 -6.11 8.62 5.49
CA CYS A 39 -7.49 8.61 5.03
C CYS A 39 -8.25 9.82 5.55
N GLY A 40 -8.90 10.55 4.67
CA GLY A 40 -9.85 11.59 5.03
C GLY A 40 -11.22 11.03 5.42
N PRO A 41 -12.16 11.90 5.83
CA PRO A 41 -13.52 11.48 6.17
C PRO A 41 -14.19 10.72 5.02
N GLY A 42 -14.68 9.51 5.30
CA GLY A 42 -15.35 8.65 4.32
C GLY A 42 -14.42 7.94 3.32
N GLU A 43 -13.13 8.23 3.33
CA GLU A 43 -12.16 7.54 2.47
C GLU A 43 -11.77 6.18 3.04
N GLN A 44 -11.49 5.25 2.12
CA GLN A 44 -10.99 3.92 2.44
C GLN A 44 -9.52 3.78 2.02
N PRO A 45 -8.72 2.89 2.67
CA PRO A 45 -7.31 2.69 2.36
C PRO A 45 -7.00 2.38 0.89
N TRP A 46 -7.96 1.82 0.17
CA TRP A 46 -7.83 1.47 -1.25
C TRP A 46 -8.36 2.53 -2.21
N ASP A 47 -8.76 3.70 -1.70
CA ASP A 47 -9.19 4.81 -2.53
C ASP A 47 -8.01 5.56 -3.14
N TYR A 48 -8.29 6.27 -4.23
CA TYR A 48 -7.25 6.99 -4.98
C TYR A 48 -6.49 8.00 -4.13
N GLN A 49 -7.18 8.83 -3.35
CA GLN A 49 -6.56 9.91 -2.56
C GLN A 49 -5.65 9.39 -1.43
N PRO A 50 -6.06 8.41 -0.61
CA PRO A 50 -5.16 7.80 0.37
C PRO A 50 -3.93 7.15 -0.26
N LEU A 51 -4.08 6.44 -1.38
CA LEU A 51 -2.95 5.84 -2.10
C LEU A 51 -2.00 6.90 -2.67
N LEU A 52 -2.53 8.02 -3.16
CA LEU A 52 -1.72 9.14 -3.63
C LEU A 52 -0.92 9.75 -2.47
N ARG A 53 -1.57 10.04 -1.34
CA ARG A 53 -0.89 10.56 -0.13
C ARG A 53 0.18 9.60 0.39
N LEU A 54 -0.08 8.30 0.34
CA LEU A 54 0.91 7.29 0.71
C LEU A 54 2.15 7.38 -0.19
N LYS A 55 1.94 7.46 -1.49
CA LYS A 55 3.04 7.60 -2.45
C LYS A 55 3.82 8.90 -2.25
N GLU A 56 3.13 10.01 -2.05
CA GLU A 56 3.75 11.31 -1.78
C GLU A 56 4.57 11.28 -0.49
N LYS A 57 4.06 10.66 0.58
CA LYS A 57 4.78 10.49 1.85
C LYS A 57 6.11 9.75 1.65
N HIS A 58 6.13 8.70 0.83
CA HIS A 58 7.37 7.99 0.51
C HIS A 58 8.31 8.84 -0.35
N ASN A 59 7.78 9.51 -1.37
CA ASN A 59 8.57 10.39 -2.23
C ASN A 59 9.20 11.55 -1.46
N ASP A 60 8.47 12.19 -0.56
CA ASP A 60 8.96 13.29 0.29
C ASP A 60 10.09 12.82 1.21
N ALA A 61 10.07 11.56 1.63
CA ALA A 61 11.13 10.95 2.41
C ALA A 61 12.32 10.42 1.56
N GLY A 62 12.27 10.56 0.24
CA GLY A 62 13.33 10.17 -0.68
C GLY A 62 13.22 8.75 -1.23
N PHE A 63 12.05 8.09 -1.11
CA PHE A 63 11.81 6.74 -1.59
C PHE A 63 10.80 6.71 -2.73
N GLU A 64 11.03 5.84 -3.71
CA GLU A 64 9.98 5.42 -4.65
C GLU A 64 9.17 4.29 -4.03
N LEU A 65 7.86 4.27 -4.29
CA LEU A 65 6.94 3.24 -3.80
C LEU A 65 6.40 2.40 -4.98
N PRO A 66 7.16 1.42 -5.48
CA PRO A 66 6.68 0.56 -6.57
C PRO A 66 5.75 -0.56 -6.13
N VAL A 67 5.74 -0.92 -4.84
CA VAL A 67 5.07 -2.12 -4.32
C VAL A 67 4.23 -1.80 -3.11
N ILE A 68 3.02 -2.36 -3.06
CA ILE A 68 2.22 -2.47 -1.84
C ILE A 68 2.11 -3.95 -1.45
N GLU A 69 2.43 -4.27 -0.19
CA GLU A 69 2.25 -5.56 0.42
C GLU A 69 1.25 -5.43 1.58
N SER A 70 0.03 -5.58 1.28
CA SER A 70 -1.12 -5.77 2.17
C SER A 70 -2.38 -5.80 1.33
N ARG A 71 -3.51 -6.12 1.91
CA ARG A 71 -4.75 -6.31 1.16
C ARG A 71 -5.97 -5.81 1.93
N PRO A 72 -7.07 -5.49 1.21
CA PRO A 72 -8.39 -5.35 1.81
C PRO A 72 -8.86 -6.67 2.45
N PRO A 73 -9.90 -6.64 3.27
CA PRO A 73 -10.53 -7.87 3.75
C PRO A 73 -10.93 -8.81 2.61
N LEU A 74 -10.61 -10.10 2.73
CA LEU A 74 -10.92 -11.16 1.77
C LEU A 74 -11.47 -12.42 2.46
N ASN A 75 -12.01 -12.28 3.66
CA ASN A 75 -12.41 -13.42 4.48
C ASN A 75 -13.62 -14.16 3.89
N LEU A 76 -14.58 -13.44 3.34
CA LEU A 76 -15.74 -14.02 2.68
C LEU A 76 -15.36 -14.66 1.35
N THR A 77 -14.50 -13.97 0.59
CA THR A 77 -13.98 -14.46 -0.70
C THR A 77 -13.22 -15.78 -0.54
N LYS A 78 -12.31 -15.86 0.41
CA LYS A 78 -11.52 -17.08 0.69
C LYS A 78 -12.37 -18.29 1.08
N ARG A 79 -13.49 -18.04 1.71
CA ARG A 79 -14.41 -19.08 2.20
C ARG A 79 -15.58 -19.34 1.25
N GLY A 80 -15.69 -18.61 0.15
CA GLY A 80 -16.79 -18.73 -0.80
C GLY A 80 -18.15 -18.37 -0.22
N LEU A 81 -18.18 -17.48 0.79
CA LEU A 81 -19.40 -17.10 1.50
C LEU A 81 -20.15 -15.97 0.79
N ASP A 82 -21.40 -15.77 1.17
CA ASP A 82 -22.21 -14.64 0.70
C ASP A 82 -21.56 -13.32 1.12
N GLY A 83 -21.63 -12.31 0.23
CA GLY A 83 -20.93 -11.03 0.41
C GLY A 83 -19.51 -10.99 -0.16
N ARG A 84 -18.97 -12.11 -0.69
CA ARG A 84 -17.67 -12.16 -1.34
C ARG A 84 -17.53 -11.21 -2.52
N ASP A 85 -18.59 -10.99 -3.26
CA ASP A 85 -18.56 -10.13 -4.45
C ASP A 85 -18.20 -8.68 -4.09
N ALA A 86 -18.67 -8.17 -2.95
CA ALA A 86 -18.30 -6.85 -2.45
C ALA A 86 -16.80 -6.76 -2.05
N GLU A 87 -16.23 -7.84 -1.50
CA GLU A 87 -14.79 -7.90 -1.24
C GLU A 87 -13.99 -7.93 -2.55
N ILE A 88 -14.46 -8.67 -3.56
CA ILE A 88 -13.84 -8.72 -4.90
C ILE A 88 -13.88 -7.35 -5.55
N ASP A 89 -15.02 -6.66 -5.52
CA ASP A 89 -15.16 -5.29 -6.05
C ASP A 89 -14.17 -4.33 -5.37
N THR A 90 -13.98 -4.48 -4.06
CA THR A 90 -13.00 -3.69 -3.31
C THR A 90 -11.57 -3.93 -3.80
N VAL A 91 -11.21 -5.18 -4.08
CA VAL A 91 -9.89 -5.52 -4.64
C VAL A 91 -9.73 -4.96 -6.05
N CYS A 92 -10.74 -5.06 -6.90
CA CYS A 92 -10.72 -4.47 -8.24
C CYS A 92 -10.50 -2.95 -8.16
N ARG A 93 -11.19 -2.27 -7.25
CA ARG A 93 -11.02 -0.84 -6.99
C ARG A 93 -9.60 -0.49 -6.52
N LEU A 94 -9.01 -1.31 -5.63
CA LEU A 94 -7.62 -1.14 -5.20
C LEU A 94 -6.67 -1.21 -6.39
N ILE A 95 -6.77 -2.26 -7.20
CA ILE A 95 -5.88 -2.48 -8.36
C ILE A 95 -6.00 -1.32 -9.36
N GLU A 96 -7.21 -0.89 -9.66
CA GLU A 96 -7.47 0.24 -10.54
C GLU A 96 -6.83 1.53 -10.01
N ASN A 97 -7.03 1.84 -8.74
CA ASN A 97 -6.48 3.04 -8.10
C ASN A 97 -4.95 2.98 -7.97
N MET A 98 -4.38 1.81 -7.67
CA MET A 98 -2.92 1.61 -7.71
C MET A 98 -2.36 1.94 -9.09
N GLY A 99 -3.01 1.44 -10.16
CA GLY A 99 -2.63 1.75 -11.54
C GLY A 99 -2.67 3.24 -11.84
N ARG A 100 -3.73 3.93 -11.43
CA ARG A 100 -3.91 5.38 -11.60
C ARG A 100 -2.85 6.20 -10.85
N VAL A 101 -2.44 5.79 -9.66
CA VAL A 101 -1.39 6.43 -8.86
C VAL A 101 0.00 6.07 -9.37
N GLY A 102 0.13 5.00 -10.16
CA GLY A 102 1.40 4.52 -10.70
C GLY A 102 2.18 3.62 -9.74
N ILE A 103 1.50 2.92 -8.84
CA ILE A 103 2.07 1.84 -8.03
C ILE A 103 1.83 0.54 -8.80
N LYS A 104 2.90 -0.09 -9.28
CA LYS A 104 2.80 -1.12 -10.33
C LYS A 104 2.69 -2.55 -9.83
N THR A 105 3.02 -2.79 -8.58
CA THR A 105 3.08 -4.16 -8.04
C THR A 105 2.25 -4.26 -6.76
N TRP A 106 1.41 -5.27 -6.71
CA TRP A 106 0.68 -5.65 -5.52
C TRP A 106 1.09 -7.05 -5.07
N CYS A 107 1.66 -7.14 -3.86
CA CYS A 107 1.90 -8.41 -3.18
C CYS A 107 0.66 -8.74 -2.36
N TYR A 108 -0.13 -9.67 -2.84
CA TYR A 108 -1.29 -10.15 -2.10
C TYR A 108 -0.93 -11.42 -1.32
N GLU A 109 -1.55 -11.55 -0.18
CA GLU A 109 -1.43 -12.75 0.65
C GLU A 109 -2.74 -13.54 0.60
N TRP A 110 -2.61 -14.83 0.37
CA TRP A 110 -3.78 -15.74 0.36
C TRP A 110 -3.80 -16.63 1.61
N MET A 111 -3.42 -16.08 2.73
CA MET A 111 -3.43 -16.79 4.02
C MET A 111 -4.75 -16.66 4.76
#